data_2ccc14c8f2d3de63ec644e0c833936ce
#
_entry.id   2ccc14c8f2d3de63ec644e0c833936ce
#
_cell.length_a   1.000
_cell.length_b   1.000
_cell.length_c   1.000
_cell.angle_alpha   90.00
_cell.angle_beta   90.00
_cell.angle_gamma   90.00
#
_symmetry.space_group_name_H-M   'P 1'
#
loop_
_entity.id
_entity.type
_entity.pdbx_description
1 polymer ?
#
loop_
_entity_poly.entity_id
_entity_poly.type
_entity_poly.pdbx_seq_one_letter_code
_entity_poly.pdbx_strand_id
1 'polypeptide(L)'
;MILENTNTEDKLAYCKKASDEQEPKFVEFINGLNGLVKLKMNPDKEFDPYTHDLTVHGAPGDLKTQDTPFFKAEVLYDIDPQWAITYNHKDYLRYKSKYTDKGSDIILFFDVTRKDETKYDVKTFPMRAIFYTKASDVEKLIESSQVPLHEYINRKNDTSGNAKNSYVIDVRRFNMIYYSGKGFKLKI
;
A
#
# COMPACT_ATOMS: atom_id res chain seq x y z
N MET A 1 13.82 15.69 -16.55
CA MET A 1 14.21 15.45 -15.15
C MET A 1 14.12 13.95 -14.95
N ILE A 2 15.26 13.26 -14.94
CA ILE A 2 15.33 11.81 -14.71
C ILE A 2 15.09 11.64 -13.21
N LEU A 3 13.95 11.06 -12.85
CA LEU A 3 13.71 10.65 -11.47
C LEU A 3 14.77 9.60 -11.13
N GLU A 4 15.73 9.98 -10.32
CA GLU A 4 16.71 9.06 -9.76
C GLU A 4 15.95 7.97 -8.99
N ASN A 5 16.15 6.73 -9.43
CA ASN A 5 15.67 5.58 -8.69
C ASN A 5 16.38 5.53 -7.36
N THR A 6 15.66 5.59 -6.28
CA THR A 6 16.20 5.27 -4.95
C THR A 6 16.80 3.87 -5.00
N ASN A 7 18.09 3.77 -4.84
CA ASN A 7 18.82 2.51 -4.83
C ASN A 7 18.46 1.71 -3.57
N THR A 8 18.52 0.39 -3.67
CA THR A 8 18.30 -0.53 -2.52
C THR A 8 19.29 -0.31 -1.39
N GLU A 9 20.40 0.35 -1.62
CA GLU A 9 21.37 0.76 -0.61
C GLU A 9 20.77 1.76 0.39
N ASP A 10 19.77 2.54 -0.06
CA ASP A 10 19.01 3.47 0.80
C ASP A 10 17.76 2.86 1.44
N LYS A 11 17.58 1.55 1.38
CA LYS A 11 16.36 0.92 1.89
C LYS A 11 16.14 1.18 3.38
N LEU A 12 17.21 1.15 4.17
CA LEU A 12 17.15 1.49 5.61
C LEU A 12 16.85 2.97 5.83
N ALA A 13 17.47 3.87 5.05
CA ALA A 13 17.19 5.30 5.09
C ALA A 13 15.75 5.59 4.65
N TYR A 14 15.25 4.90 3.62
CA TYR A 14 13.85 5.02 3.21
C TYR A 14 12.88 4.53 4.28
N CYS A 15 13.12 3.36 4.88
CA CYS A 15 12.29 2.83 5.97
C CYS A 15 12.31 3.78 7.18
N LYS A 16 13.48 4.32 7.52
CA LYS A 16 13.62 5.29 8.61
C LYS A 16 12.85 6.58 8.31
N LYS A 17 12.99 7.14 7.11
CA LYS A 17 12.24 8.33 6.70
C LYS A 17 10.73 8.12 6.73
N ALA A 18 10.24 6.96 6.25
CA ALA A 18 8.82 6.61 6.32
C ALA A 18 8.34 6.55 7.77
N SER A 19 9.10 5.89 8.64
CA SER A 19 8.82 5.77 10.07
C SER A 19 8.82 7.12 10.79
N ASP A 20 9.80 7.98 10.47
CA ASP A 20 9.97 9.27 11.15
C ASP A 20 8.96 10.34 10.67
N GLU A 21 8.49 10.28 9.43
CA GLU A 21 7.69 11.34 8.83
C GLU A 21 6.26 10.93 8.41
N GLN A 22 6.10 9.79 7.76
CA GLN A 22 4.83 9.42 7.13
C GLN A 22 3.88 8.73 8.11
N GLU A 23 4.38 7.76 8.84
CA GLU A 23 3.59 6.97 9.77
C GLU A 23 3.01 7.79 10.92
N PRO A 24 3.76 8.70 11.59
CA PRO A 24 3.19 9.56 12.62
C PRO A 24 2.08 10.48 12.11
N LYS A 25 2.26 11.06 10.91
CA LYS A 25 1.24 11.90 10.27
C LYS A 25 -0.02 11.12 9.92
N PHE A 26 0.16 9.86 9.47
CA PHE A 26 -0.96 8.97 9.20
C PHE A 26 -1.73 8.64 10.49
N VAL A 27 -1.03 8.30 11.57
CA VAL A 27 -1.62 8.02 12.89
C VAL A 27 -2.41 9.23 13.40
N GLU A 28 -1.81 10.42 13.36
CA GLU A 28 -2.46 11.66 13.76
C GLU A 28 -3.73 11.92 12.93
N PHE A 29 -3.62 11.77 11.60
CA PHE A 29 -4.75 11.98 10.70
C PHE A 29 -5.91 11.03 10.99
N ILE A 30 -5.66 9.72 11.10
CA ILE A 30 -6.71 8.72 11.38
C ILE A 30 -7.34 8.96 12.75
N ASN A 31 -6.54 9.24 13.76
CA ASN A 31 -7.04 9.51 15.11
C ASN A 31 -7.87 10.80 15.18
N GLY A 32 -7.63 11.75 14.26
CA GLY A 32 -8.42 12.99 14.11
C GLY A 32 -9.78 12.78 13.40
N LEU A 33 -9.99 11.64 12.72
CA LEU A 33 -11.26 11.30 12.04
C LEU A 33 -12.37 10.82 12.99
N ASN A 34 -12.57 11.47 14.14
CA ASN A 34 -13.68 11.20 15.07
C ASN A 34 -13.85 9.73 15.56
N GLY A 35 -12.78 9.06 15.91
CA GLY A 35 -12.84 8.09 16.98
C GLY A 35 -13.24 6.65 16.63
N LEU A 36 -13.47 6.30 15.38
CA LEU A 36 -13.81 4.91 15.03
C LEU A 36 -12.60 3.95 15.08
N VAL A 37 -11.40 4.47 14.81
CA VAL A 37 -10.16 3.68 14.79
C VAL A 37 -9.10 4.43 15.59
N LYS A 38 -8.52 3.79 16.60
CA LYS A 38 -7.39 4.33 17.35
C LYS A 38 -6.11 3.61 16.95
N LEU A 39 -5.21 4.35 16.32
CA LEU A 39 -3.90 3.88 15.94
C LEU A 39 -2.83 4.34 16.93
N LYS A 40 -1.81 3.53 17.10
CA LYS A 40 -0.56 3.91 17.76
C LYS A 40 0.61 3.46 16.91
N MET A 41 1.71 4.18 17.00
CA MET A 41 3.00 3.71 16.47
C MET A 41 3.40 2.43 17.19
N ASN A 42 4.00 1.49 16.47
CA ASN A 42 4.60 0.32 17.10
C ASN A 42 5.95 0.71 17.72
N PRO A 43 6.11 0.64 19.06
CA PRO A 43 7.37 1.02 19.69
C PRO A 43 8.55 0.10 19.33
N ASP A 44 8.27 -1.17 18.98
CA ASP A 44 9.31 -2.14 18.61
C ASP A 44 10.03 -1.75 17.32
N LYS A 45 9.46 -0.84 16.53
CA LYS A 45 10.04 -0.36 15.28
C LYS A 45 11.34 0.45 15.49
N GLU A 46 11.52 1.01 16.66
CA GLU A 46 12.78 1.65 17.05
C GLU A 46 13.96 0.66 17.06
N PHE A 47 13.68 -0.59 17.41
CA PHE A 47 14.68 -1.66 17.55
C PHE A 47 14.73 -2.59 16.32
N ASP A 48 13.58 -2.81 15.66
CA ASP A 48 13.46 -3.64 14.45
C ASP A 48 12.65 -2.90 13.36
N PRO A 49 13.31 -2.26 12.38
CA PRO A 49 12.65 -1.53 11.31
C PRO A 49 11.83 -2.43 10.36
N TYR A 50 11.95 -3.74 10.47
CA TYR A 50 11.19 -4.71 9.68
C TYR A 50 9.97 -5.28 10.40
N THR A 51 9.69 -4.81 11.61
CA THR A 51 8.44 -5.14 12.28
C THR A 51 7.26 -4.38 11.69
N HIS A 52 6.03 -4.64 12.14
CA HIS A 52 4.85 -3.90 11.68
C HIS A 52 4.90 -2.44 12.13
N ASP A 53 4.28 -1.55 11.36
CA ASP A 53 4.38 -0.10 11.55
C ASP A 53 3.55 0.41 12.73
N LEU A 54 2.37 -0.15 12.90
CA LEU A 54 1.30 0.39 13.74
C LEU A 54 0.66 -0.69 14.61
N THR A 55 -0.06 -0.24 15.63
CA THR A 55 -1.02 -1.08 16.35
C THR A 55 -2.43 -0.48 16.27
N VAL A 56 -3.43 -1.35 16.09
CA VAL A 56 -4.85 -1.02 15.95
C VAL A 56 -5.61 -1.77 17.05
N HIS A 57 -6.04 -1.07 18.11
CA HIS A 57 -6.66 -1.73 19.26
C HIS A 57 -5.86 -2.92 19.81
N GLY A 58 -4.52 -2.84 19.74
CA GLY A 58 -3.61 -3.90 20.18
C GLY A 58 -3.28 -4.96 19.13
N ALA A 59 -3.96 -4.98 17.98
CA ALA A 59 -3.59 -5.83 16.85
C ALA A 59 -2.49 -5.18 15.99
N PRO A 60 -1.62 -5.95 15.31
CA PRO A 60 -0.62 -5.40 14.41
C PRO A 60 -1.26 -4.71 13.20
N GLY A 61 -0.66 -3.63 12.74
CA GLY A 61 -1.06 -2.88 11.54
C GLY A 61 0.15 -2.45 10.72
N ASP A 62 -0.02 -2.30 9.43
CA ASP A 62 1.03 -1.90 8.49
C ASP A 62 0.51 -0.87 7.49
N LEU A 63 1.29 0.18 7.23
CA LEU A 63 0.93 1.27 6.33
C LEU A 63 1.58 1.08 4.96
N LYS A 64 0.77 1.15 3.92
CA LYS A 64 1.18 1.14 2.51
C LYS A 64 0.78 2.45 1.84
N THR A 65 1.74 3.34 1.62
CA THR A 65 1.53 4.60 0.90
C THR A 65 1.60 4.37 -0.60
N GLN A 66 0.62 4.87 -1.34
CA GLN A 66 0.47 4.69 -2.79
C GLN A 66 0.20 6.05 -3.47
N ASP A 67 1.25 6.79 -3.76
CA ASP A 67 1.18 8.14 -4.35
C ASP A 67 1.36 8.20 -5.87
N THR A 68 1.84 7.12 -6.47
CA THR A 68 2.08 7.01 -7.90
C THR A 68 1.06 6.08 -8.55
N PRO A 69 0.28 6.56 -9.54
CA PRO A 69 -0.66 5.72 -10.28
C PRO A 69 0.07 4.64 -11.08
N PHE A 70 -0.47 3.44 -11.07
CA PHE A 70 0.00 2.37 -11.95
C PHE A 70 -0.80 2.37 -13.25
N PHE A 71 -0.47 3.27 -14.18
CA PHE A 71 -1.21 3.47 -15.45
C PHE A 71 -1.32 2.22 -16.31
N LYS A 72 -0.31 1.33 -16.28
CA LYS A 72 -0.38 0.08 -17.03
C LYS A 72 -1.42 -0.91 -16.49
N ALA A 73 -1.98 -0.66 -15.30
CA ALA A 73 -3.01 -1.52 -14.73
C ALA A 73 -4.25 -1.58 -15.63
N GLU A 74 -4.64 -0.46 -16.25
CA GLU A 74 -5.75 -0.39 -17.21
C GLU A 74 -5.51 -1.31 -18.41
N VAL A 75 -4.35 -1.13 -19.07
CA VAL A 75 -4.04 -1.84 -20.32
C VAL A 75 -3.78 -3.33 -20.10
N LEU A 76 -3.16 -3.69 -18.99
CA LEU A 76 -2.73 -5.07 -18.73
C LEU A 76 -3.76 -5.90 -17.98
N TYR A 77 -4.59 -5.27 -17.16
CA TYR A 77 -5.42 -5.98 -16.18
C TYR A 77 -6.86 -5.46 -16.10
N ASP A 78 -7.22 -4.47 -16.91
CA ASP A 78 -8.56 -3.84 -16.88
C ASP A 78 -8.89 -3.27 -15.48
N ILE A 79 -7.87 -2.68 -14.82
CA ILE A 79 -8.00 -2.04 -13.51
C ILE A 79 -7.71 -0.55 -13.67
N ASP A 80 -8.69 0.30 -13.37
CA ASP A 80 -8.57 1.76 -13.41
C ASP A 80 -7.39 2.24 -12.54
N PRO A 81 -6.36 2.95 -13.08
CA PRO A 81 -5.21 3.46 -12.34
C PRO A 81 -5.55 4.39 -11.19
N GLN A 82 -6.74 5.00 -11.22
CA GLN A 82 -7.24 5.80 -10.11
C GLN A 82 -7.30 4.97 -8.83
N TRP A 83 -7.66 3.68 -8.94
CA TRP A 83 -7.90 2.75 -7.83
C TRP A 83 -6.91 1.60 -7.77
N ALA A 84 -6.06 1.46 -8.77
CA ALA A 84 -5.05 0.41 -8.81
C ALA A 84 -3.96 0.69 -7.75
N ILE A 85 -3.71 -0.29 -6.91
CA ILE A 85 -2.57 -0.33 -5.99
C ILE A 85 -1.67 -1.51 -6.32
N THR A 86 -0.41 -1.42 -5.90
CA THR A 86 0.54 -2.52 -5.99
C THR A 86 0.85 -3.04 -4.59
N TYR A 87 0.73 -4.36 -4.41
CA TYR A 87 1.05 -5.04 -3.17
C TYR A 87 2.21 -6.00 -3.38
N ASN A 88 3.33 -5.73 -2.73
CA ASN A 88 4.58 -6.45 -2.97
C ASN A 88 4.48 -7.93 -2.61
N HIS A 89 4.88 -8.81 -3.51
CA HIS A 89 4.88 -10.26 -3.29
C HIS A 89 5.70 -10.68 -2.04
N LYS A 90 6.79 -9.97 -1.74
CA LYS A 90 7.56 -10.21 -0.50
C LYS A 90 6.78 -9.89 0.76
N ASP A 91 5.99 -8.83 0.75
CA ASP A 91 5.17 -8.46 1.90
C ASP A 91 4.06 -9.51 2.11
N TYR A 92 3.45 -10.00 1.02
CA TYR A 92 2.53 -11.13 1.07
C TYR A 92 3.15 -12.34 1.77
N LEU A 93 4.31 -12.81 1.31
CA LEU A 93 4.99 -13.97 1.91
C LEU A 93 5.38 -13.73 3.37
N ARG A 94 5.86 -12.51 3.68
CA ARG A 94 6.23 -12.12 5.04
C ARG A 94 5.05 -12.15 6.00
N TYR A 95 3.91 -11.57 5.60
CA TYR A 95 2.72 -11.52 6.46
C TYR A 95 2.05 -12.88 6.58
N LYS A 96 2.04 -13.66 5.50
CA LYS A 96 1.57 -15.04 5.54
C LYS A 96 2.33 -15.83 6.59
N SER A 97 3.65 -15.91 6.50
CA SER A 97 4.48 -16.69 7.42
C SER A 97 4.52 -16.13 8.85
N LYS A 98 4.42 -14.80 9.02
CA LYS A 98 4.53 -14.14 10.33
C LYS A 98 3.21 -14.15 11.09
N TYR A 99 2.07 -14.09 10.41
CA TYR A 99 0.74 -13.92 10.99
C TYR A 99 -0.24 -15.03 10.60
N THR A 100 -0.67 -15.12 9.33
CA THR A 100 -1.80 -15.98 8.94
C THR A 100 -1.53 -17.47 9.13
N ASP A 101 -0.35 -17.95 8.78
CA ASP A 101 0.07 -19.35 9.04
C ASP A 101 0.15 -19.69 10.53
N LYS A 102 0.19 -18.68 11.40
CA LYS A 102 0.20 -18.84 12.86
C LYS A 102 -1.16 -18.59 13.52
N GLY A 103 -2.23 -18.46 12.73
CA GLY A 103 -3.58 -18.23 13.21
C GLY A 103 -3.83 -16.83 13.76
N SER A 104 -2.96 -15.84 13.42
CA SER A 104 -3.14 -14.44 13.71
C SER A 104 -3.31 -13.63 12.42
N ASP A 105 -3.52 -12.33 12.51
CA ASP A 105 -3.69 -11.47 11.35
C ASP A 105 -3.02 -10.12 11.55
N ILE A 106 -2.79 -9.40 10.47
CA ILE A 106 -2.31 -8.01 10.46
C ILE A 106 -3.25 -7.16 9.62
N ILE A 107 -3.53 -5.94 10.09
CA ILE A 107 -4.39 -4.99 9.37
C ILE A 107 -3.52 -4.16 8.44
N LEU A 108 -3.81 -4.20 7.16
CA LEU A 108 -3.14 -3.42 6.13
C LEU A 108 -3.93 -2.13 5.87
N PHE A 109 -3.25 -0.99 5.96
CA PHE A 109 -3.78 0.30 5.57
C PHE A 109 -3.16 0.72 4.24
N PHE A 110 -3.99 1.19 3.32
CA PHE A 110 -3.56 1.75 2.04
C PHE A 110 -3.93 3.24 2.01
N ASP A 111 -2.94 4.12 2.11
CA ASP A 111 -3.10 5.56 1.95
C ASP A 111 -2.82 5.92 0.48
N VAL A 112 -3.87 6.09 -0.29
CA VAL A 112 -3.83 6.26 -1.74
C VAL A 112 -4.01 7.73 -2.08
N THR A 113 -2.98 8.34 -2.65
CA THR A 113 -3.03 9.71 -3.16
C THR A 113 -2.87 9.71 -4.68
N ARG A 114 -3.68 10.50 -5.39
CA ARG A 114 -3.57 10.70 -6.83
C ARG A 114 -3.51 12.18 -7.15
N LYS A 115 -2.87 12.49 -8.27
CA LYS A 115 -2.79 13.84 -8.86
C LYS A 115 -3.52 13.86 -10.19
N ASP A 116 -3.75 15.03 -10.75
CA ASP A 116 -4.18 15.17 -12.15
C ASP A 116 -2.99 14.81 -13.03
N GLU A 117 -3.06 13.64 -13.63
CA GLU A 117 -1.99 13.10 -14.48
C GLU A 117 -2.61 12.26 -15.59
N THR A 118 -2.05 12.36 -16.80
CA THR A 118 -2.48 11.55 -17.95
C THR A 118 -1.28 10.81 -18.53
N LYS A 119 -1.43 9.50 -18.72
CA LYS A 119 -0.42 8.65 -19.33
C LYS A 119 -1.09 7.47 -20.03
N TYR A 120 -0.61 7.11 -21.22
CA TYR A 120 -1.21 6.06 -22.06
C TYR A 120 -2.71 6.28 -22.33
N ASP A 121 -3.12 7.54 -22.59
CA ASP A 121 -4.52 7.97 -22.78
C ASP A 121 -5.44 7.73 -21.58
N VAL A 122 -4.89 7.35 -20.44
CA VAL A 122 -5.62 7.16 -19.19
C VAL A 122 -5.33 8.32 -18.25
N LYS A 123 -6.38 8.85 -17.63
CA LYS A 123 -6.31 10.00 -16.74
C LYS A 123 -6.63 9.62 -15.30
N THR A 124 -5.84 10.17 -14.35
CA THR A 124 -6.18 10.17 -12.91
C THR A 124 -6.58 11.57 -12.46
N PHE A 125 -7.35 11.63 -11.38
CA PHE A 125 -7.84 12.89 -10.80
C PHE A 125 -7.34 13.05 -9.38
N PRO A 126 -7.17 14.31 -8.89
CA PRO A 126 -6.73 14.56 -7.53
C PRO A 126 -7.66 13.93 -6.51
N MET A 127 -7.09 13.06 -5.66
CA MET A 127 -7.79 12.47 -4.52
C MET A 127 -6.81 12.04 -3.44
N ARG A 128 -7.33 11.88 -2.22
CA ARG A 128 -6.77 11.03 -1.18
C ARG A 128 -7.84 10.10 -0.66
N ALA A 129 -7.56 8.81 -0.59
CA ALA A 129 -8.46 7.81 -0.05
C ALA A 129 -7.69 6.84 0.84
N ILE A 130 -8.29 6.44 1.94
CA ILE A 130 -7.68 5.49 2.88
C ILE A 130 -8.57 4.27 3.00
N PHE A 131 -7.96 3.13 2.74
CA PHE A 131 -8.61 1.82 2.82
C PHE A 131 -7.90 0.95 3.85
N TYR A 132 -8.63 -0.05 4.35
CA TYR A 132 -8.06 -1.08 5.20
C TYR A 132 -8.63 -2.45 4.87
N THR A 133 -7.85 -3.47 5.15
CA THR A 133 -8.24 -4.88 5.04
C THR A 133 -7.36 -5.73 5.94
N LYS A 134 -7.72 -6.99 6.15
CA LYS A 134 -6.85 -7.97 6.78
C LYS A 134 -5.90 -8.58 5.75
N ALA A 135 -4.68 -8.94 6.16
CA ALA A 135 -3.76 -9.64 5.28
C ALA A 135 -4.34 -10.98 4.81
N SER A 136 -5.09 -11.69 5.66
CA SER A 136 -5.79 -12.93 5.29
C SER A 136 -6.83 -12.75 4.17
N ASP A 137 -7.46 -11.57 4.05
CA ASP A 137 -8.41 -11.31 2.96
C ASP A 137 -7.67 -11.03 1.64
N VAL A 138 -6.53 -10.34 1.70
CA VAL A 138 -5.64 -10.20 0.53
C VAL A 138 -5.09 -11.56 0.09
N GLU A 139 -4.71 -12.42 1.04
CA GLU A 139 -4.26 -13.78 0.77
C GLU A 139 -5.32 -14.60 0.01
N LYS A 140 -6.58 -14.55 0.44
CA LYS A 140 -7.70 -15.22 -0.26
C LYS A 140 -7.85 -14.73 -1.71
N LEU A 141 -7.70 -13.42 -1.97
CA LEU A 141 -7.75 -12.87 -3.32
C LEU A 141 -6.59 -13.39 -4.19
N ILE A 142 -5.41 -13.52 -3.61
CA ILE A 142 -4.22 -14.02 -4.28
C ILE A 142 -4.36 -15.52 -4.59
N GLU A 143 -4.70 -16.32 -3.60
CA GLU A 143 -4.82 -17.79 -3.73
C GLU A 143 -5.96 -18.21 -4.65
N SER A 144 -7.04 -17.42 -4.70
CA SER A 144 -8.13 -17.63 -5.66
C SER A 144 -7.87 -17.04 -7.04
N SER A 145 -6.65 -16.55 -7.32
CA SER A 145 -6.26 -15.94 -8.61
C SER A 145 -7.13 -14.77 -9.06
N GLN A 146 -7.74 -14.06 -8.11
CA GLN A 146 -8.59 -12.89 -8.41
C GLN A 146 -7.80 -11.59 -8.63
N VAL A 147 -6.49 -11.61 -8.35
CA VAL A 147 -5.59 -10.47 -8.53
C VAL A 147 -4.36 -10.90 -9.33
N PRO A 148 -4.00 -10.16 -10.38
CA PRO A 148 -2.86 -10.50 -11.22
C PRO A 148 -1.54 -10.21 -10.52
N LEU A 149 -0.55 -11.06 -10.76
CA LEU A 149 0.84 -10.81 -10.41
C LEU A 149 1.52 -10.06 -11.55
N HIS A 150 1.98 -8.85 -11.27
CA HIS A 150 2.80 -8.07 -12.19
C HIS A 150 4.26 -8.36 -11.99
N GLU A 151 4.91 -8.86 -13.03
CA GLU A 151 6.34 -9.08 -13.09
C GLU A 151 7.03 -7.86 -13.70
N TYR A 152 7.92 -7.22 -12.92
CA TYR A 152 8.68 -6.10 -13.43
C TYR A 152 9.87 -6.59 -14.23
N ILE A 153 10.01 -6.07 -15.43
CA ILE A 153 11.23 -6.28 -16.24
C ILE A 153 12.36 -5.48 -15.60
N ASN A 154 13.45 -6.14 -15.26
CA ASN A 154 14.65 -5.47 -14.75
C ASN A 154 15.11 -4.38 -15.73
N ARG A 155 15.32 -3.17 -15.23
CA ARG A 155 15.88 -2.09 -16.04
C ARG A 155 17.32 -2.45 -16.41
N LYS A 156 17.74 -2.04 -17.62
CA LYS A 156 19.05 -2.39 -18.18
C LYS A 156 20.26 -2.08 -17.29
N ASN A 157 20.11 -1.20 -16.29
CA ASN A 157 21.15 -0.76 -15.37
C ASN A 157 20.79 -1.08 -13.89
N ASP A 158 19.76 -1.89 -13.64
CA ASP A 158 19.36 -2.28 -12.28
C ASP A 158 20.01 -3.61 -11.90
N THR A 159 21.24 -3.51 -11.40
CA THR A 159 22.01 -4.68 -10.91
C THR A 159 21.51 -5.21 -9.56
N SER A 160 20.65 -4.43 -8.87
CA SER A 160 20.17 -4.74 -7.51
C SER A 160 18.78 -5.38 -7.50
N GLY A 161 18.12 -5.56 -8.66
CA GLY A 161 16.80 -6.20 -8.76
C GLY A 161 15.70 -5.48 -7.97
N ASN A 162 15.65 -4.16 -8.09
CA ASN A 162 14.72 -3.31 -7.33
C ASN A 162 13.25 -3.48 -7.71
N ALA A 163 13.01 -3.94 -8.94
CA ALA A 163 11.66 -4.23 -9.41
C ALA A 163 11.27 -5.65 -8.99
N LYS A 164 10.53 -5.76 -7.92
CA LYS A 164 10.03 -7.05 -7.42
C LYS A 164 8.59 -7.23 -7.82
N ASN A 165 8.20 -8.48 -8.10
CA ASN A 165 6.85 -8.85 -8.42
C ASN A 165 5.86 -8.29 -7.39
N SER A 166 4.75 -7.77 -7.88
CA SER A 166 3.69 -7.19 -7.06
C SER A 166 2.32 -7.61 -7.57
N TYR A 167 1.41 -7.89 -6.67
CA TYR A 167 0.00 -8.06 -7.02
C TYR A 167 -0.61 -6.70 -7.34
N VAL A 168 -1.43 -6.64 -8.39
CA VAL A 168 -2.17 -5.43 -8.75
C VAL A 168 -3.62 -5.60 -8.29
N ILE A 169 -4.07 -4.70 -7.44
CA ILE A 169 -5.35 -4.83 -6.76
C ILE A 169 -6.18 -3.56 -6.98
N ASP A 170 -7.44 -3.73 -7.29
CA ASP A 170 -8.42 -2.64 -7.19
C ASP A 170 -8.74 -2.43 -5.72
N VAL A 171 -8.27 -1.32 -5.16
CA VAL A 171 -8.40 -1.02 -3.73
C VAL A 171 -9.84 -0.86 -3.25
N ARG A 172 -10.80 -0.64 -4.18
CA ARG A 172 -12.24 -0.58 -3.88
C ARG A 172 -12.82 -1.90 -3.37
N ARG A 173 -12.07 -2.99 -3.46
CA ARG A 173 -12.40 -4.29 -2.83
C ARG A 173 -12.25 -4.27 -1.31
N PHE A 174 -11.60 -3.25 -0.75
CA PHE A 174 -11.32 -3.10 0.68
C PHE A 174 -12.27 -2.10 1.35
N ASN A 175 -12.25 -2.07 2.66
CA ASN A 175 -13.07 -1.15 3.43
C ASN A 175 -12.47 0.26 3.38
N MET A 176 -13.27 1.26 3.04
CA MET A 176 -12.84 2.65 2.98
C MET A 176 -13.10 3.36 4.31
N ILE A 177 -12.07 4.04 4.83
CA ILE A 177 -12.16 4.88 6.04
C ILE A 177 -12.36 6.35 5.67
N TYR A 178 -11.67 6.81 4.62
CA TYR A 178 -11.62 8.22 4.26
C TYR A 178 -11.57 8.38 2.74
N TYR A 179 -12.23 9.44 2.27
CA TYR A 179 -12.13 9.88 0.89
C TYR A 179 -12.21 11.41 0.80
N SER A 180 -11.30 12.00 0.03
CA SER A 180 -11.32 13.41 -0.38
C SER A 180 -10.95 13.48 -1.86
N GLY A 181 -11.88 13.89 -2.70
CA GLY A 181 -11.70 14.02 -4.14
C GLY A 181 -13.00 14.43 -4.83
N LYS A 182 -12.92 14.83 -6.11
CA LYS A 182 -14.11 15.16 -6.91
C LYS A 182 -14.64 13.88 -7.57
N GLY A 183 -15.94 13.66 -7.50
CA GLY A 183 -16.64 12.72 -8.38
C GLY A 183 -16.90 11.31 -7.85
N PHE A 184 -16.51 10.97 -6.62
CA PHE A 184 -16.89 9.68 -6.03
C PHE A 184 -18.25 9.78 -5.32
N LYS A 185 -19.25 9.11 -5.88
CA LYS A 185 -20.52 8.86 -5.17
C LYS A 185 -20.38 7.49 -4.50
N LEU A 186 -20.30 7.48 -3.17
CA LEU A 186 -20.54 6.26 -2.41
C LEU A 186 -21.93 5.73 -2.81
N LYS A 187 -21.98 4.55 -3.43
CA LYS A 187 -23.22 3.78 -3.44
C LYS A 187 -23.38 3.22 -2.02
N ILE A 188 -24.17 3.91 -1.22
CA ILE A 188 -24.65 3.44 0.08
C ILE A 188 -25.64 2.32 -0.18
#